data_de75d05c7f568a24b0090ae1018c5f3d
#
_entry.id   de75d05c7f568a24b0090ae1018c5f3d
#
_cell.length_a   1.000
_cell.length_b   1.000
_cell.length_c   1.000
_cell.angle_alpha   90.00
_cell.angle_beta   90.00
_cell.angle_gamma   90.00
#
_symmetry.space_group_name_H-M   'P 1'
#
loop_
_entity.id
_entity.type
_entity.pdbx_description
1 polymer ?
#
loop_
_entity_poly.entity_id
_entity_poly.type
_entity_poly.pdbx_seq_one_letter_code
_entity_poly.pdbx_strand_id
1 'polypeptide(L)'
;MYNVALRPIGSFCIENTLIGEKMSEVTVYSEITPNPNTLKFLVSKQIVERTYDFISKEEAQERSPLALKLFMVQDIEGVYLGKNFVTVTKNSAADWVKYEDKICEVIEDHLVQGDPVILEDKNDVKPKKVYEGVEKQINDIIEEEVRPAVAMDGGDIVFKGFEDGIVYLTMMGACAGCPSSTMTLKMGIEARLKEAIPEVKEVVSV
;
A
#
# COMPACT_ATOMS: atom_id res chain seq x y z
N MET A 1 5.51 -16.57 -37.89
CA MET A 1 4.73 -15.39 -37.52
C MET A 1 4.04 -15.72 -36.22
N TYR A 2 4.63 -15.31 -35.08
CA TYR A 2 4.05 -15.53 -33.76
C TYR A 2 3.16 -14.32 -33.44
N ASN A 3 1.87 -14.56 -33.32
CA ASN A 3 0.88 -13.56 -32.95
C ASN A 3 0.93 -13.40 -31.42
N VAL A 4 1.65 -12.41 -30.92
CA VAL A 4 1.63 -12.02 -29.50
C VAL A 4 0.34 -11.23 -29.30
N ALA A 5 -0.69 -11.90 -28.82
CA ALA A 5 -1.89 -11.25 -28.33
C ALA A 5 -1.51 -10.45 -27.08
N LEU A 6 -1.56 -9.14 -27.19
CA LEU A 6 -1.52 -8.21 -26.04
C LEU A 6 -2.71 -8.53 -25.13
N ARG A 7 -2.47 -9.14 -23.97
CA ARG A 7 -3.47 -9.28 -22.93
C ARG A 7 -3.77 -7.90 -22.35
N PRO A 8 -5.02 -7.53 -22.11
CA PRO A 8 -5.34 -6.30 -21.43
C PRO A 8 -4.84 -6.38 -19.98
N ILE A 9 -4.18 -5.33 -19.55
CA ILE A 9 -3.71 -5.12 -18.17
C ILE A 9 -4.97 -5.04 -17.30
N GLY A 10 -5.08 -5.93 -16.32
CA GLY A 10 -6.29 -6.20 -15.55
C GLY A 10 -6.67 -7.68 -15.68
N SER A 11 -5.68 -8.58 -15.66
CA SER A 11 -5.91 -10.02 -15.78
C SER A 11 -6.62 -10.58 -14.56
N PHE A 12 -7.74 -11.21 -14.83
CA PHE A 12 -8.51 -12.03 -13.91
C PHE A 12 -7.72 -13.31 -13.64
N CYS A 13 -7.21 -13.48 -12.43
CA CYS A 13 -6.58 -14.73 -12.02
C CYS A 13 -7.67 -15.78 -11.77
N ILE A 14 -8.13 -16.47 -12.83
CA ILE A 14 -9.02 -17.62 -12.64
C ILE A 14 -8.47 -18.82 -13.41
N GLU A 15 -7.99 -19.79 -12.68
CA GLU A 15 -8.20 -21.20 -12.98
C GLU A 15 -8.41 -21.92 -11.66
N ASN A 16 -9.64 -22.25 -11.34
CA ASN A 16 -9.88 -23.16 -10.26
C ASN A 16 -10.78 -24.32 -10.66
N THR A 17 -10.23 -25.49 -10.54
CA THR A 17 -10.84 -26.80 -10.82
C THR A 17 -11.63 -27.24 -9.59
N LEU A 18 -12.86 -27.58 -9.83
CA LEU A 18 -13.88 -28.16 -8.94
C LEU A 18 -13.38 -29.15 -7.90
N ILE A 19 -13.66 -28.89 -6.62
CA ILE A 19 -14.18 -29.91 -5.69
C ILE A 19 -15.01 -29.18 -4.62
N GLY A 20 -16.22 -29.65 -4.39
CA GLY A 20 -17.24 -28.95 -3.60
C GLY A 20 -16.94 -28.87 -2.11
N GLU A 21 -16.83 -27.64 -1.66
CA GLU A 21 -17.25 -27.14 -0.36
C GLU A 21 -17.34 -25.62 -0.51
N LYS A 22 -18.29 -24.98 0.15
CA LYS A 22 -18.57 -23.53 0.03
C LYS A 22 -17.42 -22.73 0.63
N MET A 23 -16.29 -22.68 -0.10
CA MET A 23 -15.17 -21.80 0.21
C MET A 23 -15.62 -20.37 -0.04
N SER A 24 -15.45 -19.50 0.92
CA SER A 24 -15.60 -18.05 0.71
C SER A 24 -14.64 -17.65 -0.40
N GLU A 25 -15.19 -17.31 -1.55
CA GLU A 25 -14.42 -16.98 -2.75
C GLU A 25 -13.64 -15.69 -2.50
N VAL A 26 -12.36 -15.83 -2.19
CA VAL A 26 -11.43 -14.71 -2.10
C VAL A 26 -10.91 -14.48 -3.51
N THR A 27 -11.12 -13.28 -4.02
CA THR A 27 -10.60 -12.90 -5.33
C THR A 27 -9.58 -11.78 -5.18
N VAL A 28 -8.51 -11.85 -5.97
CA VAL A 28 -7.44 -10.85 -6.00
C VAL A 28 -7.29 -10.33 -7.42
N TYR A 29 -7.21 -9.00 -7.56
CA TYR A 29 -7.02 -8.32 -8.84
C TYR A 29 -5.87 -7.36 -8.76
N SER A 30 -5.01 -7.34 -9.76
CA SER A 30 -3.95 -6.35 -9.87
C SER A 30 -4.45 -5.05 -10.50
N GLU A 31 -3.96 -3.93 -10.00
CA GLU A 31 -4.14 -2.59 -10.54
C GLU A 31 -2.80 -1.88 -10.68
N ILE A 32 -2.64 -1.15 -11.79
CA ILE A 32 -1.46 -0.30 -12.00
C ILE A 32 -1.51 0.87 -11.02
N THR A 33 -0.33 1.24 -10.52
CA THR A 33 -0.15 2.43 -9.70
C THR A 33 0.64 3.50 -10.48
N PRO A 34 0.63 4.76 -10.05
CA PRO A 34 1.50 5.79 -10.63
C PRO A 34 3.01 5.51 -10.47
N ASN A 35 3.38 4.63 -9.54
CA ASN A 35 4.75 4.19 -9.36
C ASN A 35 5.02 2.91 -10.18
N PRO A 36 5.87 2.94 -11.23
CA PRO A 36 6.11 1.79 -12.10
C PRO A 36 6.74 0.58 -11.39
N ASN A 37 7.31 0.80 -10.20
CA ASN A 37 7.88 -0.27 -9.39
C ASN A 37 6.87 -0.91 -8.45
N THR A 38 5.62 -0.45 -8.43
CA THR A 38 4.58 -1.01 -7.57
C THR A 38 3.36 -1.49 -8.36
N LEU A 39 2.73 -2.57 -7.88
CA LEU A 39 1.38 -2.96 -8.25
C LEU A 39 0.53 -3.06 -6.99
N LYS A 40 -0.74 -2.68 -7.14
CA LYS A 40 -1.76 -2.82 -6.11
C LYS A 40 -2.61 -4.04 -6.40
N PHE A 41 -2.78 -4.90 -5.42
CA PHE A 41 -3.58 -6.12 -5.47
C PHE A 41 -4.83 -5.93 -4.62
N LEU A 42 -5.97 -5.69 -5.26
CA LEU A 42 -7.26 -5.57 -4.59
C LEU A 42 -7.73 -6.94 -4.11
N VAL A 43 -8.24 -6.99 -2.91
CA VAL A 43 -8.78 -8.20 -2.29
C VAL A 43 -10.28 -8.01 -2.04
N SER A 44 -11.09 -9.01 -2.37
CA SER A 44 -12.56 -8.98 -2.23
C SER A 44 -13.07 -8.87 -0.79
N LYS A 45 -12.18 -8.97 0.20
CA LYS A 45 -12.50 -8.83 1.64
C LYS A 45 -11.52 -7.92 2.35
N GLN A 46 -11.91 -7.44 3.52
CA GLN A 46 -10.98 -6.74 4.41
C GLN A 46 -9.95 -7.72 4.96
N ILE A 47 -8.66 -7.34 4.88
CA ILE A 47 -7.53 -8.18 5.31
C ILE A 47 -6.86 -7.68 6.59
N VAL A 48 -6.91 -6.37 6.84
CA VAL A 48 -6.39 -5.75 8.07
C VAL A 48 -7.30 -4.62 8.52
N GLU A 49 -7.29 -4.28 9.82
CA GLU A 49 -8.01 -3.12 10.35
C GLU A 49 -7.21 -1.82 10.21
N ARG A 50 -5.89 -1.92 10.36
CA ARG A 50 -4.91 -0.84 10.21
C ARG A 50 -4.01 -1.14 9.03
N THR A 51 -3.37 -0.12 8.51
CA THR A 51 -2.38 -0.26 7.46
C THR A 51 -1.00 -0.60 8.04
N TYR A 52 -0.21 -1.36 7.27
CA TYR A 52 1.15 -1.76 7.65
C TYR A 52 2.06 -1.61 6.44
N ASP A 53 3.27 -1.11 6.67
CA ASP A 53 4.29 -0.97 5.64
C ASP A 53 5.54 -1.74 6.06
N PHE A 54 5.92 -2.70 5.24
CA PHE A 54 7.09 -3.56 5.45
C PHE A 54 8.13 -3.23 4.38
N ILE A 55 9.26 -2.70 4.82
CA ILE A 55 10.39 -2.33 3.95
C ILE A 55 11.52 -3.33 4.01
N SER A 56 11.40 -4.39 4.84
CA SER A 56 12.38 -5.44 4.96
C SER A 56 11.72 -6.80 5.26
N LYS A 57 12.40 -7.85 4.84
CA LYS A 57 12.00 -9.23 5.09
C LYS A 57 12.06 -9.59 6.58
N GLU A 58 13.01 -9.02 7.30
CA GLU A 58 13.22 -9.23 8.73
C GLU A 58 12.00 -8.73 9.52
N GLU A 59 11.53 -7.52 9.23
CA GLU A 59 10.33 -6.98 9.86
C GLU A 59 9.08 -7.82 9.52
N ALA A 60 8.95 -8.21 8.26
CA ALA A 60 7.85 -9.07 7.82
C ALA A 60 7.85 -10.43 8.54
N GLN A 61 9.02 -11.02 8.76
CA GLN A 61 9.17 -12.30 9.47
C GLN A 61 8.63 -12.25 10.90
N GLU A 62 8.81 -11.13 11.58
CA GLU A 62 8.35 -10.96 12.97
C GLU A 62 6.86 -10.65 13.06
N ARG A 63 6.26 -10.00 12.04
CA ARG A 63 4.96 -9.34 12.18
C ARG A 63 3.89 -9.79 11.19
N SER A 64 4.25 -10.31 10.02
CA SER A 64 3.28 -10.63 8.97
C SER A 64 3.65 -11.87 8.17
N PRO A 65 2.99 -13.02 8.41
CA PRO A 65 3.18 -14.21 7.58
C PRO A 65 2.87 -13.96 6.09
N LEU A 66 1.87 -13.14 5.77
CA LEU A 66 1.56 -12.79 4.39
C LEU A 66 2.70 -11.96 3.76
N ALA A 67 3.13 -10.88 4.42
CA ALA A 67 4.22 -10.06 3.91
C ALA A 67 5.51 -10.88 3.75
N LEU A 68 5.80 -11.78 4.69
CA LEU A 68 6.95 -12.68 4.59
C LEU A 68 6.86 -13.57 3.34
N LYS A 69 5.70 -14.21 3.08
CA LYS A 69 5.49 -15.03 1.87
C LYS A 69 5.72 -14.20 0.59
N LEU A 70 5.30 -12.94 0.57
CA LEU A 70 5.51 -12.03 -0.56
C LEU A 70 6.99 -11.65 -0.73
N PHE A 71 7.73 -11.38 0.35
CA PHE A 71 9.17 -11.15 0.29
C PHE A 71 9.99 -12.40 -0.12
N MET A 72 9.39 -13.60 -0.09
CA MET A 72 10.01 -14.81 -0.63
C MET A 72 9.91 -14.89 -2.16
N VAL A 73 9.05 -14.10 -2.79
CA VAL A 73 9.05 -13.90 -4.24
C VAL A 73 10.29 -13.07 -4.60
N GLN A 74 11.02 -13.52 -5.61
CA GLN A 74 12.26 -12.87 -6.02
C GLN A 74 12.00 -11.40 -6.41
N ASP A 75 12.99 -10.53 -6.16
CA ASP A 75 12.99 -9.12 -6.54
C ASP A 75 11.92 -8.24 -5.87
N ILE A 76 11.22 -8.73 -4.83
CA ILE A 76 10.31 -7.92 -4.03
C ILE A 76 11.10 -7.19 -2.92
N GLU A 77 10.90 -5.88 -2.84
CA GLU A 77 11.60 -4.96 -1.94
C GLU A 77 10.69 -4.29 -0.91
N GLY A 78 9.37 -4.34 -1.10
CA GLY A 78 8.42 -3.74 -0.16
C GLY A 78 7.03 -4.35 -0.27
N VAL A 79 6.32 -4.38 0.86
CA VAL A 79 4.95 -4.86 0.95
C VAL A 79 4.15 -3.93 1.86
N TYR A 80 3.15 -3.27 1.30
CA TYR A 80 2.22 -2.46 2.06
C TYR A 80 0.86 -3.14 2.13
N LEU A 81 0.30 -3.28 3.33
CA LEU A 81 -1.01 -3.87 3.59
C LEU A 81 -2.02 -2.76 3.87
N GLY A 82 -2.90 -2.50 2.92
CA GLY A 82 -4.09 -1.68 3.08
C GLY A 82 -5.27 -2.50 3.62
N LYS A 83 -6.40 -1.84 3.91
CA LYS A 83 -7.57 -2.51 4.51
C LYS A 83 -8.10 -3.67 3.67
N ASN A 84 -8.16 -3.50 2.36
CA ASN A 84 -8.65 -4.47 1.39
C ASN A 84 -7.77 -4.57 0.13
N PHE A 85 -6.50 -4.22 0.27
CA PHE A 85 -5.53 -4.35 -0.82
C PHE A 85 -4.12 -4.57 -0.28
N VAL A 86 -3.26 -5.09 -1.14
CA VAL A 86 -1.83 -5.22 -0.91
C VAL A 86 -1.10 -4.44 -2.01
N THR A 87 -0.17 -3.57 -1.65
CA THR A 87 0.74 -2.97 -2.63
C THR A 87 2.10 -3.64 -2.49
N VAL A 88 2.60 -4.14 -3.60
CA VAL A 88 3.92 -4.80 -3.65
C VAL A 88 4.86 -3.93 -4.46
N THR A 89 6.06 -3.71 -3.92
CA THR A 89 7.14 -2.97 -4.56
C THR A 89 8.22 -3.97 -5.00
N LYS A 90 8.56 -3.92 -6.28
CA LYS A 90 9.64 -4.72 -6.85
C LYS A 90 10.89 -3.89 -7.10
N ASN A 91 12.02 -4.58 -7.26
CA ASN A 91 13.24 -3.99 -7.79
C ASN A 91 13.01 -3.34 -9.16
N SER A 92 13.62 -2.20 -9.40
CA SER A 92 13.44 -1.43 -10.65
C SER A 92 13.85 -2.17 -11.92
N ALA A 93 14.78 -3.13 -11.82
CA ALA A 93 15.23 -3.96 -12.95
C ALA A 93 14.32 -5.15 -13.24
N ALA A 94 13.39 -5.49 -12.35
CA ALA A 94 12.47 -6.62 -12.48
C ALA A 94 11.29 -6.28 -13.40
N ASP A 95 10.63 -7.31 -13.95
CA ASP A 95 9.46 -7.17 -14.83
C ASP A 95 8.22 -7.80 -14.19
N TRP A 96 7.13 -7.03 -14.08
CA TRP A 96 5.87 -7.47 -13.48
C TRP A 96 5.27 -8.72 -14.13
N VAL A 97 5.45 -8.89 -15.44
CA VAL A 97 4.93 -10.06 -16.18
C VAL A 97 5.36 -11.40 -15.56
N LYS A 98 6.47 -11.42 -14.83
CA LYS A 98 7.00 -12.64 -14.19
C LYS A 98 6.41 -12.91 -12.80
N TYR A 99 5.89 -11.87 -12.16
CA TYR A 99 5.58 -11.94 -10.72
C TYR A 99 4.11 -11.71 -10.41
N GLU A 100 3.37 -11.03 -11.28
CA GLU A 100 1.98 -10.62 -11.04
C GLU A 100 1.08 -11.82 -10.69
N ASP A 101 1.04 -12.85 -11.55
CA ASP A 101 0.24 -14.05 -11.32
C ASP A 101 0.65 -14.77 -10.03
N LYS A 102 1.97 -14.86 -9.78
CA LYS A 102 2.50 -15.52 -8.58
C LYS A 102 2.13 -14.77 -7.30
N ILE A 103 2.12 -13.45 -7.34
CA ILE A 103 1.73 -12.63 -6.18
C ILE A 103 0.24 -12.78 -5.90
N CYS A 104 -0.62 -12.77 -6.94
CA CYS A 104 -2.05 -13.07 -6.81
C CYS A 104 -2.25 -14.42 -6.12
N GLU A 105 -1.61 -15.48 -6.62
CA GLU A 105 -1.68 -16.84 -6.05
C GLU A 105 -1.26 -16.86 -4.57
N VAL A 106 -0.15 -16.22 -4.22
CA VAL A 106 0.34 -16.16 -2.83
C VAL A 106 -0.65 -15.49 -1.91
N ILE A 107 -1.29 -14.38 -2.36
CA ILE A 107 -2.29 -13.66 -1.55
C ILE A 107 -3.56 -14.50 -1.42
N GLU A 108 -4.08 -15.06 -2.50
CA GLU A 108 -5.28 -15.89 -2.52
C GLU A 108 -5.11 -17.13 -1.62
N ASP A 109 -4.06 -17.89 -1.82
CA ASP A 109 -3.76 -19.10 -1.06
C ASP A 109 -3.65 -18.80 0.45
N HIS A 110 -2.94 -17.72 0.81
CA HIS A 110 -2.81 -17.33 2.21
C HIS A 110 -4.16 -17.02 2.85
N LEU A 111 -5.00 -16.26 2.14
CA LEU A 111 -6.30 -15.81 2.65
C LEU A 111 -7.34 -16.94 2.66
N VAL A 112 -7.26 -17.89 1.72
CA VAL A 112 -8.11 -19.08 1.67
C VAL A 112 -7.75 -20.05 2.79
N GLN A 113 -6.47 -20.24 3.10
CA GLN A 113 -6.02 -21.06 4.22
C GLN A 113 -6.44 -20.50 5.59
N GLY A 114 -6.80 -19.21 5.64
CA GLY A 114 -7.18 -18.55 6.89
C GLY A 114 -5.99 -18.26 7.80
N ASP A 115 -4.78 -18.28 7.27
CA ASP A 115 -3.58 -17.90 8.01
C ASP A 115 -3.66 -16.43 8.46
N PRO A 116 -3.10 -16.06 9.62
CA PRO A 116 -3.10 -14.69 10.10
C PRO A 116 -2.28 -13.80 9.15
N VAL A 117 -2.89 -12.69 8.72
CA VAL A 117 -2.20 -11.67 7.89
C VAL A 117 -1.17 -10.93 8.72
N ILE A 118 -1.53 -10.60 9.97
CA ILE A 118 -0.67 -9.93 10.94
C ILE A 118 -0.63 -10.79 12.20
N LEU A 119 0.56 -10.99 12.75
CA LEU A 119 0.73 -11.53 14.08
C LEU A 119 0.46 -10.43 15.10
N GLU A 120 -0.49 -10.66 16.01
CA GLU A 120 -0.81 -9.68 17.04
C GLU A 120 0.41 -9.40 17.93
N ASP A 121 0.95 -8.22 17.82
CA ASP A 121 1.85 -7.67 18.82
C ASP A 121 1.02 -6.89 19.85
N LYS A 122 0.92 -7.39 21.06
CA LYS A 122 0.22 -6.72 22.17
C LYS A 122 0.77 -5.32 22.48
N ASN A 123 1.97 -5.01 21.99
CA ASN A 123 2.64 -3.72 22.14
C ASN A 123 2.35 -2.73 20.98
N ASP A 124 1.66 -3.16 19.93
CA ASP A 124 1.46 -2.36 18.70
C ASP A 124 0.28 -1.37 18.79
N VAL A 125 -0.34 -1.25 19.95
CA VAL A 125 -1.35 -0.21 20.21
C VAL A 125 -0.61 1.11 20.51
N LYS A 126 -0.04 1.72 19.46
CA LYS A 126 0.40 3.13 19.61
C LYS A 126 -0.84 3.96 19.91
N PRO A 127 -0.85 4.73 21.01
CA PRO A 127 -1.97 5.61 21.31
C PRO A 127 -2.18 6.55 20.13
N LYS A 128 -3.44 6.72 19.72
CA LYS A 128 -3.79 7.66 18.64
C LYS A 128 -3.30 9.04 19.09
N LYS A 129 -2.34 9.61 18.35
CA LYS A 129 -1.81 10.94 18.69
C LYS A 129 -2.99 11.93 18.61
N VAL A 130 -3.23 12.65 19.70
CA VAL A 130 -4.23 13.70 19.75
C VAL A 130 -3.56 14.98 19.26
N TYR A 131 -4.08 15.55 18.19
CA TYR A 131 -3.62 16.82 17.64
C TYR A 131 -4.54 17.94 18.07
N GLU A 132 -3.99 19.16 18.26
CA GLU A 132 -4.73 20.35 18.63
C GLU A 132 -4.34 21.53 17.70
N GLY A 133 -5.20 22.57 17.64
CA GLY A 133 -4.90 23.77 16.87
C GLY A 133 -4.61 23.50 15.38
N VAL A 134 -3.50 24.05 14.90
CA VAL A 134 -3.06 23.93 13.50
C VAL A 134 -2.74 22.48 13.13
N GLU A 135 -2.09 21.71 14.02
CA GLU A 135 -1.80 20.30 13.76
C GLU A 135 -3.07 19.47 13.53
N LYS A 136 -4.15 19.79 14.27
CA LYS A 136 -5.44 19.12 14.06
C LYS A 136 -6.02 19.44 12.68
N GLN A 137 -5.98 20.69 12.25
CA GLN A 137 -6.46 21.09 10.93
C GLN A 137 -5.68 20.40 9.80
N ILE A 138 -4.34 20.33 9.93
CA ILE A 138 -3.47 19.62 8.99
C ILE A 138 -3.85 18.14 8.94
N ASN A 139 -3.96 17.50 10.12
CA ASN A 139 -4.30 16.08 10.20
C ASN A 139 -5.68 15.79 9.61
N ASP A 140 -6.69 16.63 9.88
CA ASP A 140 -8.05 16.46 9.36
C ASP A 140 -8.04 16.51 7.81
N ILE A 141 -7.36 17.49 7.20
CA ILE A 141 -7.22 17.57 5.74
C ILE A 141 -6.52 16.34 5.17
N ILE A 142 -5.45 15.88 5.83
CA ILE A 142 -4.73 14.68 5.38
C ILE A 142 -5.63 13.45 5.46
N GLU A 143 -6.34 13.24 6.57
CA GLU A 143 -7.21 12.08 6.77
C GLU A 143 -8.44 12.08 5.85
N GLU A 144 -9.06 13.24 5.61
CA GLU A 144 -10.34 13.35 4.91
C GLU A 144 -10.18 13.51 3.40
N GLU A 145 -9.12 14.18 2.93
CA GLU A 145 -8.95 14.50 1.52
C GLU A 145 -7.77 13.76 0.88
N VAL A 146 -6.62 13.69 1.55
CA VAL A 146 -5.39 13.18 0.95
C VAL A 146 -5.32 11.66 1.02
N ARG A 147 -5.52 11.07 2.20
CA ARG A 147 -5.40 9.61 2.38
C ARG A 147 -6.36 8.81 1.51
N PRO A 148 -7.65 9.19 1.35
CA PRO A 148 -8.52 8.45 0.44
C PRO A 148 -8.04 8.48 -1.01
N ALA A 149 -7.51 9.61 -1.48
CA ALA A 149 -6.99 9.74 -2.84
C ALA A 149 -5.75 8.86 -3.08
N VAL A 150 -4.76 8.92 -2.17
CA VAL A 150 -3.53 8.10 -2.32
C VAL A 150 -3.78 6.61 -2.09
N ALA A 151 -4.81 6.23 -1.31
CA ALA A 151 -5.20 4.84 -1.15
C ALA A 151 -5.76 4.24 -2.46
N MET A 152 -6.40 5.07 -3.31
CA MET A 152 -6.79 4.63 -4.66
C MET A 152 -5.56 4.27 -5.50
N ASP A 153 -4.46 4.97 -5.32
CA ASP A 153 -3.18 4.72 -6.00
C ASP A 153 -2.31 3.64 -5.31
N GLY A 154 -2.82 3.00 -4.26
CA GLY A 154 -2.12 1.93 -3.55
C GLY A 154 -1.09 2.41 -2.53
N GLY A 155 -1.15 3.66 -2.11
CA GLY A 155 -0.28 4.24 -1.11
C GLY A 155 -0.99 4.70 0.15
N ASP A 156 -0.22 5.30 1.05
CA ASP A 156 -0.71 5.97 2.25
C ASP A 156 0.21 7.10 2.67
N ILE A 157 -0.33 8.02 3.47
CA ILE A 157 0.41 9.15 4.03
C ILE A 157 0.06 9.28 5.51
N VAL A 158 1.09 9.43 6.33
CA VAL A 158 0.95 9.62 7.77
C VAL A 158 1.52 10.97 8.18
N PHE A 159 0.71 11.79 8.83
CA PHE A 159 1.14 13.03 9.46
C PHE A 159 2.03 12.73 10.68
N LYS A 160 3.22 13.33 10.73
CA LYS A 160 4.20 13.15 11.80
C LYS A 160 4.29 14.33 12.75
N GLY A 161 4.10 15.54 12.24
CA GLY A 161 4.14 16.76 13.04
C GLY A 161 4.21 18.03 12.20
N PHE A 162 4.10 19.17 12.89
CA PHE A 162 4.20 20.50 12.33
C PHE A 162 5.10 21.37 13.20
N GLU A 163 6.12 21.97 12.60
CA GLU A 163 7.08 22.82 13.32
C GLU A 163 7.56 23.95 12.41
N ASP A 164 7.56 25.18 12.88
CA ASP A 164 8.03 26.38 12.18
C ASP A 164 7.43 26.62 10.77
N GLY A 165 6.24 26.11 10.53
CA GLY A 165 5.54 26.16 9.25
C GLY A 165 5.86 24.96 8.34
N ILE A 166 6.62 24.00 8.81
CA ILE A 166 6.97 22.78 8.06
C ILE A 166 6.09 21.62 8.52
N VAL A 167 5.41 21.00 7.55
CA VAL A 167 4.61 19.79 7.77
C VAL A 167 5.45 18.56 7.45
N TYR A 168 5.59 17.65 8.39
CA TYR A 168 6.32 16.40 8.24
C TYR A 168 5.37 15.25 7.95
N LEU A 169 5.61 14.55 6.85
CA LEU A 169 4.82 13.40 6.41
C LEU A 169 5.70 12.17 6.19
N THR A 170 5.16 10.99 6.44
CA THR A 170 5.74 9.73 5.94
C THR A 170 4.86 9.20 4.82
N MET A 171 5.47 8.86 3.69
CA MET A 171 4.82 8.24 2.54
C MET A 171 5.07 6.73 2.55
N MET A 172 4.04 5.94 2.26
CA MET A 172 4.07 4.48 2.34
C MET A 172 3.46 3.84 1.09
N GLY A 173 3.76 2.55 0.88
CA GLY A 173 3.25 1.82 -0.28
C GLY A 173 3.67 2.45 -1.61
N ALA A 174 2.74 2.62 -2.55
CA ALA A 174 3.03 3.19 -3.87
C ALA A 174 3.53 4.64 -3.84
N CYS A 175 3.23 5.40 -2.75
CA CYS A 175 3.72 6.76 -2.58
C CYS A 175 5.20 6.83 -2.22
N ALA A 176 5.79 5.73 -1.72
CA ALA A 176 7.20 5.65 -1.38
C ALA A 176 8.07 5.31 -2.60
N GLY A 177 9.32 5.78 -2.60
CA GLY A 177 10.36 5.30 -3.50
C GLY A 177 10.30 5.73 -4.97
N CYS A 178 9.30 6.48 -5.42
CA CYS A 178 9.25 7.01 -6.78
C CYS A 178 9.52 8.54 -6.78
N PRO A 179 10.68 9.01 -7.27
CA PRO A 179 11.03 10.43 -7.22
C PRO A 179 10.03 11.35 -7.91
N SER A 180 9.48 10.93 -9.05
CA SER A 180 8.55 11.76 -9.85
C SER A 180 7.16 11.84 -9.22
N SER A 181 6.61 10.71 -8.76
CA SER A 181 5.29 10.70 -8.10
C SER A 181 5.36 11.34 -6.71
N THR A 182 6.41 11.09 -5.96
CA THR A 182 6.64 11.70 -4.64
C THR A 182 6.70 13.22 -4.73
N MET A 183 7.39 13.77 -5.72
CA MET A 183 7.48 15.23 -5.89
C MET A 183 6.12 15.84 -6.27
N THR A 184 5.41 15.26 -7.23
CA THR A 184 4.10 15.75 -7.68
C THR A 184 3.08 15.67 -6.54
N LEU A 185 3.06 14.56 -5.81
CA LEU A 185 2.17 14.36 -4.67
C LEU A 185 2.48 15.36 -3.54
N LYS A 186 3.77 15.52 -3.19
CA LYS A 186 4.22 16.51 -2.19
C LYS A 186 3.75 17.91 -2.56
N MET A 187 3.96 18.34 -3.81
CA MET A 187 3.54 19.67 -4.28
C MET A 187 2.03 19.84 -4.23
N GLY A 188 1.26 18.82 -4.58
CA GLY A 188 -0.21 18.86 -4.49
C GLY A 188 -0.70 19.00 -3.05
N ILE A 189 -0.14 18.22 -2.13
CA ILE A 189 -0.47 18.30 -0.69
C ILE A 189 -0.06 19.66 -0.13
N GLU A 190 1.14 20.14 -0.44
CA GLU A 190 1.63 21.44 0.00
C GLU A 190 0.73 22.58 -0.48
N ALA A 191 0.33 22.57 -1.75
CA ALA A 191 -0.57 23.57 -2.30
C ALA A 191 -1.93 23.56 -1.57
N ARG A 192 -2.50 22.38 -1.34
CA ARG A 192 -3.79 22.23 -0.63
C ARG A 192 -3.72 22.69 0.82
N LEU A 193 -2.64 22.33 1.52
CA LEU A 193 -2.45 22.75 2.91
C LEU A 193 -2.23 24.26 3.03
N LYS A 194 -1.43 24.88 2.14
CA LYS A 194 -1.21 26.34 2.12
C LYS A 194 -2.49 27.13 1.84
N GLU A 195 -3.36 26.58 1.00
CA GLU A 195 -4.65 27.21 0.69
C GLU A 195 -5.55 27.26 1.94
N ALA A 196 -5.56 26.18 2.72
CA ALA A 196 -6.42 26.06 3.90
C ALA A 196 -5.82 26.63 5.18
N ILE A 197 -4.51 26.61 5.31
CA ILE A 197 -3.75 26.91 6.54
C ILE A 197 -2.57 27.82 6.19
N PRO A 198 -2.73 29.16 6.38
CA PRO A 198 -1.70 30.14 6.00
C PRO A 198 -0.34 29.97 6.72
N GLU A 199 -0.34 29.29 7.87
CA GLU A 199 0.86 29.01 8.65
C GLU A 199 1.77 27.97 7.97
N VAL A 200 1.25 27.16 7.03
CA VAL A 200 2.03 26.14 6.32
C VAL A 200 2.91 26.79 5.26
N LYS A 201 4.20 26.57 5.34
CA LYS A 201 5.22 27.09 4.41
C LYS A 201 5.75 26.00 3.48
N GLU A 202 5.90 24.77 4.00
CA GLU A 202 6.51 23.66 3.29
C GLU A 202 6.01 22.32 3.80
N VAL A 203 6.00 21.32 2.91
CA VAL A 203 5.77 19.91 3.24
C VAL A 203 7.07 19.13 3.02
N VAL A 204 7.46 18.30 3.98
CA VAL A 204 8.67 17.47 3.93
C VAL A 204 8.31 16.01 4.17
N SER A 205 8.82 15.12 3.31
CA SER A 205 8.75 13.67 3.53
C SER A 205 9.93 13.20 4.38
N VAL A 206 9.63 12.45 5.44
CA VAL A 206 10.59 11.89 6.41
C VAL A 206 10.44 10.38 6.51
#